data_c72d3363ef18ffc7c5a76daec3c3dd23
#
_entry.id   c72d3363ef18ffc7c5a76daec3c3dd23
#
_cell.length_a   1.000
_cell.length_b   1.000
_cell.length_c   1.000
_cell.angle_alpha   90.00
_cell.angle_beta   90.00
_cell.angle_gamma   90.00
#
_symmetry.space_group_name_H-M   'P 1'
#
loop_
_entity.id
_entity.type
_entity.pdbx_description
1 polymer ?
#
loop_
_entity_poly.entity_id
_entity_poly.type
_entity_poly.pdbx_seq_one_letter_code
_entity_poly.pdbx_strand_id
1 'polypeptide(L)'
;MTADAPDGTALPTPVRRKRPVAAPAVASGGARPVALVGLPGSGKSTVARLLAERLGWRWVDLDLRIEAVTGRSIPELFELGEEHFRTVETEVLRGVLAVPTEVVVATGGGIVGSEANRATLATRSIVVWLDVDVGLLVARLASDATERPLLNEPNPADRLAGLAAARRPLYQAVAAHSVDAAPAPPEVVEAIAALLEASNQPRPSGPVGDPDR
;
A
#
# COMPACT_ATOMS: atom_id res chain seq x y z
N MET A 1 -45.55 53.00 10.22
CA MET A 1 -45.27 51.64 10.70
C MET A 1 -44.74 50.86 9.48
N THR A 2 -43.46 50.86 9.31
CA THR A 2 -42.76 50.15 8.21
C THR A 2 -42.22 48.83 8.79
N ALA A 3 -42.72 47.73 8.22
CA ALA A 3 -42.26 46.39 8.60
C ALA A 3 -40.92 46.10 7.95
N ASP A 4 -39.96 45.73 8.78
CA ASP A 4 -38.62 45.29 8.42
C ASP A 4 -38.69 43.85 7.85
N ALA A 5 -38.06 43.62 6.70
CA ALA A 5 -38.00 42.33 6.06
C ALA A 5 -36.73 41.58 6.58
N PRO A 6 -36.79 40.28 6.87
CA PRO A 6 -35.63 39.54 7.35
C PRO A 6 -34.60 39.23 6.25
N ASP A 7 -33.39 39.41 6.64
CA ASP A 7 -32.12 39.16 6.00
C ASP A 7 -32.03 37.81 5.27
N GLY A 8 -31.58 37.87 4.00
CA GLY A 8 -31.39 36.70 3.14
C GLY A 8 -30.18 35.88 3.53
N THR A 9 -30.39 34.75 4.16
CA THR A 9 -29.38 33.77 4.44
C THR A 9 -28.80 33.20 3.11
N ALA A 10 -27.62 33.64 2.76
CA ALA A 10 -26.88 33.11 1.59
C ALA A 10 -26.57 31.62 1.78
N LEU A 11 -27.03 30.80 0.85
CA LEU A 11 -26.73 29.39 0.81
C LEU A 11 -25.21 29.18 0.59
N PRO A 12 -24.56 28.20 1.26
CA PRO A 12 -23.14 27.94 1.08
C PRO A 12 -22.84 27.51 -0.35
N THR A 13 -21.82 28.12 -0.92
CA THR A 13 -21.32 27.83 -2.28
C THR A 13 -20.94 26.34 -2.40
N PRO A 14 -21.39 25.61 -3.43
CA PRO A 14 -21.08 24.20 -3.58
C PRO A 14 -19.58 24.00 -3.78
N VAL A 15 -18.96 23.19 -2.93
CA VAL A 15 -17.56 22.77 -3.04
C VAL A 15 -17.38 22.04 -4.37
N ARG A 16 -16.56 22.59 -5.23
CA ARG A 16 -16.24 22.06 -6.56
C ARG A 16 -15.54 20.72 -6.41
N ARG A 17 -16.27 19.61 -6.52
CA ARG A 17 -15.70 18.25 -6.54
C ARG A 17 -14.71 18.16 -7.70
N LYS A 18 -13.44 17.90 -7.42
CA LYS A 18 -12.45 17.56 -8.46
C LYS A 18 -12.99 16.36 -9.23
N ARG A 19 -13.11 16.51 -10.56
CA ARG A 19 -13.49 15.40 -11.45
C ARG A 19 -12.48 14.27 -11.25
N PRO A 20 -12.92 13.00 -11.15
CA PRO A 20 -12.00 11.88 -11.16
C PRO A 20 -11.20 11.94 -12.47
N VAL A 21 -9.89 11.83 -12.35
CA VAL A 21 -9.00 11.70 -13.50
C VAL A 21 -9.45 10.45 -14.25
N ALA A 22 -9.76 10.59 -15.53
CA ALA A 22 -10.16 9.48 -16.37
C ALA A 22 -9.05 8.41 -16.34
N ALA A 23 -9.43 7.17 -16.03
CA ALA A 23 -8.51 6.05 -16.04
C ALA A 23 -7.93 5.91 -17.46
N PRO A 24 -6.60 5.82 -17.64
CA PRO A 24 -6.04 5.47 -18.92
C PRO A 24 -6.58 4.10 -19.37
N ALA A 25 -6.77 3.92 -20.66
CA ALA A 25 -7.28 2.70 -21.25
C ALA A 25 -6.43 1.50 -20.82
N VAL A 26 -7.09 0.44 -20.35
CA VAL A 26 -6.46 -0.82 -19.90
C VAL A 26 -5.78 -1.46 -21.10
N ALA A 27 -4.45 -1.48 -21.10
CA ALA A 27 -3.69 -2.31 -22.02
C ALA A 27 -3.91 -3.78 -21.63
N SER A 28 -4.37 -4.58 -22.58
CA SER A 28 -4.72 -6.00 -22.42
C SER A 28 -3.46 -6.86 -22.39
N GLY A 29 -2.73 -6.83 -21.31
CA GLY A 29 -1.64 -7.76 -21.05
C GLY A 29 -1.65 -8.05 -19.56
N GLY A 30 -1.88 -9.30 -19.17
CA GLY A 30 -2.17 -9.76 -17.81
C GLY A 30 -1.05 -9.53 -16.79
N ALA A 31 -0.61 -8.30 -16.62
CA ALA A 31 0.33 -7.91 -15.58
C ALA A 31 -0.29 -8.13 -14.20
N ARG A 32 0.45 -8.80 -13.30
CA ARG A 32 0.02 -9.00 -11.92
C ARG A 32 0.19 -7.71 -11.12
N PRO A 33 -0.78 -7.33 -10.27
CA PRO A 33 -0.62 -6.25 -9.32
C PRO A 33 0.68 -6.38 -8.52
N VAL A 34 1.31 -5.25 -8.18
CA VAL A 34 2.44 -5.22 -7.24
C VAL A 34 1.94 -4.73 -5.89
N ALA A 35 2.16 -5.50 -4.84
CA ALA A 35 1.78 -5.12 -3.49
C ALA A 35 3.01 -4.84 -2.63
N LEU A 36 3.12 -3.65 -2.09
CA LEU A 36 4.19 -3.27 -1.18
C LEU A 36 3.78 -3.56 0.26
N VAL A 37 4.57 -4.36 0.96
CA VAL A 37 4.41 -4.69 2.39
C VAL A 37 5.62 -4.20 3.18
N GLY A 38 5.48 -4.03 4.49
CA GLY A 38 6.54 -3.58 5.38
C GLY A 38 5.99 -2.81 6.57
N LEU A 39 6.85 -2.52 7.53
CA LEU A 39 6.51 -1.82 8.77
C LEU A 39 5.97 -0.39 8.52
N PRO A 40 5.24 0.21 9.47
CA PRO A 40 4.95 1.63 9.45
C PRO A 40 6.22 2.46 9.29
N GLY A 41 6.18 3.50 8.47
CA GLY A 41 7.38 4.33 8.18
C GLY A 41 8.35 3.77 7.14
N SER A 42 8.12 2.57 6.57
CA SER A 42 9.00 2.00 5.53
C SER A 42 8.89 2.69 4.16
N GLY A 43 7.98 3.66 3.99
CA GLY A 43 7.87 4.43 2.75
C GLY A 43 6.93 3.85 1.69
N LYS A 44 6.09 2.86 2.03
CA LYS A 44 5.20 2.16 1.07
C LYS A 44 4.37 3.09 0.19
N SER A 45 3.67 4.06 0.76
CA SER A 45 2.81 4.99 0.00
C SER A 45 3.62 5.86 -0.97
N THR A 46 4.79 6.34 -0.53
CA THR A 46 5.69 7.14 -1.37
C THR A 46 6.26 6.31 -2.51
N VAL A 47 6.79 5.12 -2.18
CA VAL A 47 7.37 4.20 -3.17
C VAL A 47 6.29 3.70 -4.14
N ALA A 48 5.09 3.37 -3.66
CA ALA A 48 4.00 2.92 -4.53
C ALA A 48 3.62 3.97 -5.58
N ARG A 49 3.50 5.24 -5.17
CA ARG A 49 3.20 6.34 -6.09
C ARG A 49 4.30 6.51 -7.13
N LEU A 50 5.56 6.58 -6.70
CA LEU A 50 6.70 6.76 -7.61
C LEU A 50 6.91 5.56 -8.53
N LEU A 51 6.75 4.34 -8.02
CA LEU A 51 6.83 3.12 -8.83
C LEU A 51 5.74 3.07 -9.89
N ALA A 52 4.52 3.44 -9.54
CA ALA A 52 3.41 3.51 -10.48
C ALA A 52 3.66 4.57 -11.57
N GLU A 53 4.19 5.74 -11.23
CA GLU A 53 4.62 6.76 -12.18
C GLU A 53 5.72 6.20 -13.13
N ARG A 54 6.73 5.52 -12.59
CA ARG A 54 7.83 4.89 -13.35
C ARG A 54 7.35 3.81 -14.33
N LEU A 55 6.31 3.03 -13.94
CA LEU A 55 5.76 1.93 -14.74
C LEU A 55 4.62 2.37 -15.67
N GLY A 56 4.09 3.58 -15.54
CA GLY A 56 2.87 4.01 -16.22
C GLY A 56 1.60 3.32 -15.70
N TRP A 57 1.62 2.83 -14.45
CA TRP A 57 0.55 2.10 -13.79
C TRP A 57 -0.29 3.00 -12.88
N ARG A 58 -1.41 2.49 -12.40
CA ARG A 58 -2.18 3.10 -11.31
C ARG A 58 -1.54 2.75 -9.97
N TRP A 59 -1.83 3.52 -8.93
CA TRP A 59 -1.50 3.16 -7.55
C TRP A 59 -2.71 3.30 -6.64
N VAL A 60 -2.70 2.53 -5.57
CA VAL A 60 -3.73 2.53 -4.53
C VAL A 60 -3.03 2.48 -3.18
N ASP A 61 -3.36 3.42 -2.31
CA ASP A 61 -3.10 3.29 -0.88
C ASP A 61 -4.30 2.60 -0.24
N LEU A 62 -4.07 1.45 0.41
CA LEU A 62 -5.13 0.63 0.93
C LEU A 62 -5.85 1.30 2.11
N ASP A 63 -5.11 2.03 2.95
CA ASP A 63 -5.68 2.73 4.10
C ASP A 63 -6.61 3.85 3.60
N LEU A 64 -6.16 4.67 2.66
CA LEU A 64 -7.02 5.69 2.02
C LEU A 64 -8.22 5.07 1.29
N ARG A 65 -8.04 3.88 0.69
CA ARG A 65 -9.15 3.18 0.03
C ARG A 65 -10.19 2.68 1.03
N ILE A 66 -9.76 2.18 2.19
CA ILE A 66 -10.64 1.79 3.29
C ILE A 66 -11.47 2.98 3.75
N GLU A 67 -10.84 4.12 4.03
CA GLU A 67 -11.53 5.34 4.44
C GLU A 67 -12.54 5.83 3.39
N ALA A 68 -12.16 5.78 2.12
CA ALA A 68 -13.06 6.18 1.02
C ALA A 68 -14.28 5.27 0.85
N VAL A 69 -14.15 3.96 1.15
CA VAL A 69 -15.25 2.99 1.02
C VAL A 69 -16.17 3.03 2.24
N THR A 70 -15.60 3.19 3.45
CA THR A 70 -16.37 3.16 4.70
C THR A 70 -16.94 4.51 5.08
N GLY A 71 -16.37 5.60 4.57
CA GLY A 71 -16.67 6.97 5.00
C GLY A 71 -16.17 7.29 6.41
N ARG A 72 -15.28 6.45 6.98
CA ARG A 72 -14.69 6.58 8.32
C ARG A 72 -13.18 6.60 8.22
N SER A 73 -12.53 7.30 9.12
CA SER A 73 -11.09 7.28 9.29
C SER A 73 -10.62 5.94 9.88
N ILE A 74 -9.35 5.60 9.67
CA ILE A 74 -8.75 4.38 10.25
C ILE A 74 -8.88 4.36 11.79
N PRO A 75 -8.60 5.45 12.54
CA PRO A 75 -8.84 5.49 13.99
C PRO A 75 -10.29 5.18 14.39
N GLU A 76 -11.29 5.77 13.71
CA GLU A 76 -12.70 5.50 13.99
C GLU A 76 -13.07 4.02 13.73
N LEU A 77 -12.45 3.38 12.75
CA LEU A 77 -12.66 1.95 12.51
C LEU A 77 -12.06 1.08 13.63
N PHE A 78 -10.90 1.49 14.19
CA PHE A 78 -10.31 0.81 15.35
C PHE A 78 -11.14 1.00 16.64
N GLU A 79 -11.84 2.13 16.81
CA GLU A 79 -12.78 2.34 17.92
C GLU A 79 -13.96 1.34 17.86
N LEU A 80 -14.36 0.89 16.67
CA LEU A 80 -15.37 -0.16 16.50
C LEU A 80 -14.82 -1.57 16.82
N GLY A 81 -13.52 -1.70 17.02
CA GLY A 81 -12.80 -2.93 17.34
C GLY A 81 -11.80 -3.33 16.25
N GLU A 82 -10.66 -3.88 16.67
CA GLU A 82 -9.62 -4.32 15.74
C GLU A 82 -10.14 -5.40 14.78
N GLU A 83 -10.95 -6.33 15.23
CA GLU A 83 -11.53 -7.39 14.40
C GLU A 83 -12.43 -6.81 13.29
N HIS A 84 -13.22 -5.79 13.61
CA HIS A 84 -14.02 -5.07 12.61
C HIS A 84 -13.13 -4.45 11.54
N PHE A 85 -12.09 -3.70 11.94
CA PHE A 85 -11.13 -3.13 11.01
C PHE A 85 -10.48 -4.19 10.12
N ARG A 86 -10.03 -5.33 10.70
CA ARG A 86 -9.40 -6.42 9.94
C ARG A 86 -10.34 -7.06 8.92
N THR A 87 -11.62 -7.15 9.25
CA THR A 87 -12.63 -7.63 8.30
C THR A 87 -12.74 -6.70 7.10
N VAL A 88 -12.89 -5.40 7.36
CA VAL A 88 -12.95 -4.37 6.31
C VAL A 88 -11.66 -4.34 5.47
N GLU A 89 -10.50 -4.36 6.11
CA GLU A 89 -9.18 -4.41 5.44
C GLU A 89 -9.09 -5.60 4.48
N THR A 90 -9.54 -6.76 4.91
CA THR A 90 -9.56 -7.99 4.08
C THR A 90 -10.49 -7.87 2.88
N GLU A 91 -11.68 -7.32 3.06
CA GLU A 91 -12.65 -7.14 1.98
C GLU A 91 -12.15 -6.14 0.94
N VAL A 92 -11.62 -5.01 1.38
CA VAL A 92 -11.07 -3.99 0.49
C VAL A 92 -9.85 -4.50 -0.27
N LEU A 93 -8.93 -5.22 0.39
CA LEU A 93 -7.79 -5.86 -0.27
C LEU A 93 -8.23 -6.82 -1.37
N ARG A 94 -9.19 -7.69 -1.07
CA ARG A 94 -9.75 -8.64 -2.06
C ARG A 94 -10.37 -7.91 -3.24
N GLY A 95 -11.10 -6.84 -3.01
CA GLY A 95 -11.70 -6.01 -4.05
C GLY A 95 -10.65 -5.33 -4.94
N VAL A 96 -9.57 -4.79 -4.36
CA VAL A 96 -8.47 -4.16 -5.10
C VAL A 96 -7.72 -5.18 -5.97
N LEU A 97 -7.51 -6.40 -5.46
CA LEU A 97 -6.79 -7.47 -6.14
C LEU A 97 -7.70 -8.46 -6.89
N ALA A 98 -9.00 -8.14 -7.07
CA ALA A 98 -9.96 -9.05 -7.71
C ALA A 98 -9.65 -9.32 -9.18
N VAL A 99 -9.11 -8.33 -9.88
CA VAL A 99 -8.81 -8.39 -11.32
C VAL A 99 -7.31 -8.15 -11.52
N PRO A 100 -6.63 -8.98 -12.34
CA PRO A 100 -5.26 -8.70 -12.76
C PRO A 100 -5.19 -7.37 -13.49
N THR A 101 -4.55 -6.38 -12.91
CA THR A 101 -4.43 -5.04 -13.47
C THR A 101 -3.07 -4.44 -13.15
N GLU A 102 -2.63 -3.51 -13.98
CA GLU A 102 -1.44 -2.70 -13.79
C GLU A 102 -1.64 -1.70 -12.64
N VAL A 103 -1.47 -2.18 -11.41
CA VAL A 103 -1.63 -1.39 -10.19
C VAL A 103 -0.55 -1.70 -9.18
N VAL A 104 -0.03 -0.66 -8.54
CA VAL A 104 0.84 -0.75 -7.36
C VAL A 104 -0.01 -0.45 -6.12
N VAL A 105 0.01 -1.35 -5.15
CA VAL A 105 -0.79 -1.25 -3.92
C VAL A 105 0.15 -1.03 -2.74
N ALA A 106 0.02 0.11 -2.05
CA ALA A 106 0.60 0.30 -0.73
C ALA A 106 -0.35 -0.29 0.32
N THR A 107 0.14 -1.22 1.14
CA THR A 107 -0.70 -1.87 2.17
C THR A 107 -0.48 -1.26 3.56
N GLY A 108 -1.43 -1.45 4.47
CA GLY A 108 -1.23 -1.19 5.89
C GLY A 108 -0.13 -2.09 6.48
N GLY A 109 0.64 -1.59 7.46
CA GLY A 109 1.75 -2.37 8.06
C GLY A 109 1.28 -3.62 8.82
N GLY A 110 -0.01 -3.74 9.16
CA GLY A 110 -0.59 -4.90 9.84
C GLY A 110 -1.19 -5.96 8.91
N ILE A 111 -1.20 -5.73 7.60
CA ILE A 111 -1.90 -6.54 6.60
C ILE A 111 -1.51 -8.03 6.67
N VAL A 112 -0.24 -8.32 6.96
CA VAL A 112 0.29 -9.69 7.03
C VAL A 112 -0.12 -10.45 8.30
N GLY A 113 -0.76 -9.80 9.27
CA GLY A 113 -1.30 -10.46 10.47
C GLY A 113 -2.42 -11.45 10.14
N SER A 114 -3.27 -11.13 9.16
CA SER A 114 -4.32 -12.01 8.67
C SER A 114 -3.78 -13.08 7.71
N GLU A 115 -4.05 -14.35 7.99
CA GLU A 115 -3.71 -15.46 7.09
C GLU A 115 -4.42 -15.32 5.75
N ALA A 116 -5.69 -14.93 5.76
CA ALA A 116 -6.48 -14.70 4.55
C ALA A 116 -5.89 -13.60 3.66
N ASN A 117 -5.34 -12.53 4.28
CA ASN A 117 -4.65 -11.48 3.53
C ASN A 117 -3.33 -11.98 2.94
N ARG A 118 -2.54 -12.75 3.70
CA ARG A 118 -1.30 -13.35 3.16
C ARG A 118 -1.59 -14.26 1.97
N ALA A 119 -2.61 -15.11 2.05
CA ALA A 119 -3.03 -15.97 0.94
C ALA A 119 -3.49 -15.16 -0.28
N THR A 120 -4.25 -14.09 -0.08
CA THR A 120 -4.70 -13.19 -1.16
C THR A 120 -3.52 -12.48 -1.83
N LEU A 121 -2.59 -11.92 -1.04
CA LEU A 121 -1.40 -11.26 -1.53
C LEU A 121 -0.53 -12.23 -2.36
N ALA A 122 -0.20 -13.40 -1.81
CA ALA A 122 0.67 -14.38 -2.48
C ALA A 122 0.08 -14.89 -3.81
N THR A 123 -1.24 -15.06 -3.88
CA THR A 123 -1.88 -15.63 -5.08
C THR A 123 -2.22 -14.58 -6.14
N ARG A 124 -2.49 -13.32 -5.74
CA ARG A 124 -3.06 -12.30 -6.63
C ARG A 124 -2.13 -11.14 -6.95
N SER A 125 -0.95 -11.06 -6.32
CA SER A 125 0.01 -9.98 -6.55
C SER A 125 1.45 -10.46 -6.56
N ILE A 126 2.36 -9.62 -7.06
CA ILE A 126 3.78 -9.74 -6.80
C ILE A 126 4.05 -8.94 -5.53
N VAL A 127 4.36 -9.63 -4.44
CA VAL A 127 4.59 -8.99 -3.15
C VAL A 127 6.04 -8.56 -3.03
N VAL A 128 6.26 -7.28 -2.79
CA VAL A 128 7.59 -6.70 -2.51
C VAL A 128 7.62 -6.20 -1.08
N TRP A 129 8.53 -6.76 -0.29
CA TRP A 129 8.76 -6.32 1.07
C TRP A 129 9.81 -5.21 1.12
N LEU A 130 9.41 -4.05 1.62
CA LEU A 130 10.28 -2.93 1.93
C LEU A 130 10.90 -3.16 3.31
N ASP A 131 12.10 -3.71 3.35
CA ASP A 131 12.83 -3.97 4.58
C ASP A 131 13.62 -2.73 4.99
N VAL A 132 13.44 -2.32 6.25
CA VAL A 132 14.10 -1.14 6.83
C VAL A 132 14.53 -1.47 8.24
N ASP A 133 15.71 -0.99 8.63
CA ASP A 133 16.17 -1.07 10.02
C ASP A 133 15.24 -0.30 10.97
N VAL A 134 15.02 -0.84 12.18
CA VAL A 134 14.10 -0.25 13.16
C VAL A 134 14.56 1.12 13.61
N GLY A 135 15.87 1.34 13.76
CA GLY A 135 16.42 2.64 14.17
C GLY A 135 16.11 3.72 13.12
N LEU A 136 16.24 3.38 11.83
CA LEU A 136 15.89 4.30 10.75
C LEU A 136 14.37 4.57 10.68
N LEU A 137 13.54 3.56 10.96
CA LEU A 137 12.08 3.76 11.05
C LEU A 137 11.69 4.72 12.16
N VAL A 138 12.30 4.58 13.34
CA VAL A 138 12.10 5.51 14.47
C VAL A 138 12.46 6.93 14.06
N ALA A 139 13.62 7.12 13.43
CA ALA A 139 14.05 8.44 12.96
C ALA A 139 13.10 9.04 11.92
N ARG A 140 12.64 8.24 10.95
CA ARG A 140 11.69 8.68 9.93
C ARG A 140 10.33 9.06 10.52
N LEU A 141 9.82 8.25 11.45
CA LEU A 141 8.54 8.52 12.11
C LEU A 141 8.60 9.77 12.99
N ALA A 142 9.73 10.01 13.67
CA ALA A 142 9.93 11.21 14.49
C ALA A 142 9.98 12.51 13.65
N SER A 143 10.42 12.44 12.39
CA SER A 143 10.48 13.59 11.47
C SER A 143 9.18 13.84 10.70
N ASP A 144 8.22 12.93 10.73
CA ASP A 144 6.95 13.04 10.02
C ASP A 144 5.94 13.81 10.88
N ALA A 145 5.47 14.97 10.38
CA ALA A 145 4.49 15.82 11.06
C ALA A 145 3.07 15.22 11.13
N THR A 146 2.84 14.05 10.53
CA THR A 146 1.55 13.36 10.59
C THR A 146 1.36 12.75 11.96
N GLU A 147 0.27 13.04 12.65
CA GLU A 147 -0.11 12.38 13.90
C GLU A 147 -0.19 10.86 13.69
N ARG A 148 0.71 10.12 14.34
CA ARG A 148 0.73 8.66 14.28
C ARG A 148 0.58 8.10 15.70
N PRO A 149 -0.42 7.24 15.95
CA PRO A 149 -0.65 6.64 17.27
C PRO A 149 0.58 5.96 17.88
N LEU A 150 1.48 5.41 17.03
CA LEU A 150 2.72 4.76 17.44
C LEU A 150 3.73 5.72 18.12
N LEU A 151 3.68 7.03 17.87
CA LEU A 151 4.56 8.02 18.49
C LEU A 151 4.03 8.54 19.83
N ASN A 152 2.74 8.32 20.12
CA ASN A 152 2.10 8.73 21.36
C ASN A 152 2.35 7.73 22.51
N GLU A 153 3.07 6.63 22.25
CA GLU A 153 3.43 5.65 23.26
C GLU A 153 4.71 6.05 24.03
N PRO A 154 4.87 5.62 25.29
CA PRO A 154 6.03 5.99 26.11
C PRO A 154 7.38 5.57 25.55
N ASN A 155 7.43 4.54 24.72
CA ASN A 155 8.64 4.05 24.06
C ASN A 155 8.36 3.58 22.62
N PRO A 156 8.33 4.48 21.63
CA PRO A 156 8.05 4.15 20.22
C PRO A 156 9.06 3.17 19.62
N ALA A 157 10.32 3.23 20.06
CA ALA A 157 11.38 2.35 19.56
C ALA A 157 11.13 0.89 19.95
N ASP A 158 10.83 0.61 21.22
CA ASP A 158 10.52 -0.74 21.68
C ASP A 158 9.25 -1.29 21.04
N ARG A 159 8.25 -0.43 20.85
CA ARG A 159 7.02 -0.79 20.15
C ARG A 159 7.29 -1.22 18.72
N LEU A 160 8.09 -0.44 17.98
CA LEU A 160 8.50 -0.78 16.61
C LEU A 160 9.35 -2.04 16.56
N ALA A 161 10.27 -2.22 17.51
CA ALA A 161 11.07 -3.43 17.61
C ALA A 161 10.20 -4.68 17.85
N GLY A 162 9.22 -4.60 18.73
CA GLY A 162 8.24 -5.66 18.96
C GLY A 162 7.42 -5.98 17.71
N LEU A 163 6.92 -4.95 17.01
CA LEU A 163 6.21 -5.12 15.74
C LEU A 163 7.12 -5.73 14.66
N ALA A 164 8.38 -5.32 14.59
CA ALA A 164 9.37 -5.88 13.66
C ALA A 164 9.61 -7.37 13.95
N ALA A 165 9.87 -7.73 15.20
CA ALA A 165 10.09 -9.13 15.60
C ALA A 165 8.90 -10.02 15.26
N ALA A 166 7.67 -9.54 15.48
CA ALA A 166 6.45 -10.30 15.19
C ALA A 166 6.13 -10.40 13.68
N ARG A 167 6.42 -9.35 12.89
CA ARG A 167 5.94 -9.24 11.49
C ARG A 167 6.98 -9.58 10.44
N ARG A 168 8.29 -9.44 10.71
CA ARG A 168 9.35 -9.79 9.74
C ARG A 168 9.22 -11.20 9.18
N PRO A 169 8.99 -12.25 10.01
CA PRO A 169 8.78 -13.60 9.47
C PRO A 169 7.57 -13.70 8.54
N LEU A 170 6.50 -12.93 8.82
CA LEU A 170 5.29 -12.93 8.01
C LEU A 170 5.48 -12.18 6.68
N TYR A 171 6.22 -11.05 6.68
CA TYR A 171 6.60 -10.37 5.45
C TYR A 171 7.48 -11.28 4.59
N GLN A 172 8.50 -11.90 5.19
CA GLN A 172 9.40 -12.82 4.50
C GLN A 172 8.67 -14.01 3.87
N ALA A 173 7.68 -14.56 4.58
CA ALA A 173 6.91 -15.71 4.11
C ALA A 173 6.00 -15.40 2.90
N VAL A 174 5.56 -14.16 2.73
CA VAL A 174 4.64 -13.77 1.66
C VAL A 174 5.33 -13.06 0.50
N ALA A 175 6.52 -12.49 0.72
CA ALA A 175 7.23 -11.68 -0.27
C ALA A 175 7.84 -12.54 -1.38
N ALA A 176 7.60 -12.16 -2.62
CA ALA A 176 8.34 -12.64 -3.78
C ALA A 176 9.74 -12.00 -3.86
N HIS A 177 9.85 -10.73 -3.43
CA HIS A 177 11.09 -9.97 -3.40
C HIS A 177 11.20 -9.18 -2.09
N SER A 178 12.42 -9.03 -1.59
CA SER A 178 12.76 -8.13 -0.50
C SER A 178 13.72 -7.07 -1.02
N VAL A 179 13.46 -5.81 -0.69
CA VAL A 179 14.26 -4.66 -1.11
C VAL A 179 14.63 -3.85 0.12
N ASP A 180 15.93 -3.52 0.24
CA ASP A 180 16.36 -2.54 1.22
C ASP A 180 15.71 -1.17 0.91
N ALA A 181 14.93 -0.67 1.84
CA ALA A 181 14.26 0.61 1.70
C ALA A 181 14.89 1.71 2.60
N ALA A 182 16.15 1.52 3.02
CA ALA A 182 16.95 2.55 3.66
C ALA A 182 17.35 3.69 2.68
N PRO A 183 17.68 3.44 1.39
CA PRO A 183 18.00 4.48 0.43
C PRO A 183 16.84 5.45 0.16
N ALA A 184 17.12 6.48 -0.66
CA ALA A 184 16.09 7.44 -1.09
C ALA A 184 15.00 6.73 -1.92
N PRO A 185 13.73 7.16 -1.82
CA PRO A 185 12.62 6.49 -2.52
C PRO A 185 12.83 6.27 -4.03
N PRO A 186 13.45 7.18 -4.81
CA PRO A 186 13.74 6.91 -6.23
C PRO A 186 14.68 5.72 -6.45
N GLU A 187 15.69 5.53 -5.60
CA GLU A 187 16.62 4.40 -5.69
C GLU A 187 15.92 3.08 -5.39
N VAL A 188 15.05 3.07 -4.38
CA VAL A 188 14.19 1.91 -4.05
C VAL A 188 13.27 1.56 -5.22
N VAL A 189 12.71 2.55 -5.89
CA VAL A 189 11.85 2.37 -7.08
C VAL A 189 12.61 1.70 -8.21
N GLU A 190 13.82 2.16 -8.54
CA GLU A 190 14.62 1.55 -9.61
C GLU A 190 15.03 0.10 -9.26
N ALA A 191 15.35 -0.17 -7.99
CA ALA A 191 15.63 -1.54 -7.53
C ALA A 191 14.41 -2.45 -7.72
N ILE A 192 13.21 -1.99 -7.38
CA ILE A 192 11.97 -2.75 -7.59
C ILE A 192 11.69 -2.94 -9.09
N ALA A 193 11.81 -1.88 -9.89
CA ALA A 193 11.56 -1.96 -11.33
C ALA A 193 12.46 -2.99 -12.00
N ALA A 194 13.75 -3.00 -11.66
CA ALA A 194 14.71 -4.00 -12.17
C ALA A 194 14.33 -5.44 -11.80
N LEU A 195 13.84 -5.69 -10.57
CA LEU A 195 13.37 -7.01 -10.13
C LEU A 195 12.12 -7.46 -10.91
N LEU A 196 11.20 -6.55 -11.19
CA LEU A 196 9.99 -6.84 -11.94
C LEU A 196 10.31 -7.14 -13.41
N GLU A 197 11.22 -6.39 -14.03
CA GLU A 197 11.70 -6.61 -15.40
C GLU A 197 12.39 -7.96 -15.52
N ALA A 198 13.29 -8.31 -14.57
CA ALA A 198 13.97 -9.61 -14.55
C ALA A 198 12.98 -10.79 -14.40
N SER A 199 11.92 -10.59 -13.62
CA SER A 199 10.88 -11.62 -13.40
C SER A 199 9.98 -11.83 -14.61
N ASN A 200 9.89 -10.86 -15.52
CA ASN A 200 9.06 -10.92 -16.73
C ASN A 200 9.84 -11.43 -17.97
N GLN A 201 11.14 -11.66 -17.87
CA GLN A 201 11.91 -12.23 -18.97
C GLN A 201 11.56 -13.72 -19.14
N PRO A 202 11.28 -14.20 -20.38
CA PRO A 202 11.11 -15.64 -20.64
C PRO A 202 12.39 -16.35 -20.22
N ARG A 203 12.26 -17.41 -19.41
CA ARG A 203 13.41 -18.26 -19.09
C ARG A 203 14.05 -18.72 -20.40
N PRO A 204 15.40 -18.64 -20.56
CA PRO A 204 16.03 -19.18 -21.73
C PRO A 204 15.65 -20.67 -21.83
N SER A 205 15.04 -21.02 -22.95
CA SER A 205 14.78 -22.43 -23.29
C SER A 205 16.12 -23.17 -23.19
N GLY A 206 16.22 -24.07 -22.21
CA GLY A 206 17.36 -24.95 -22.08
C GLY A 206 17.61 -25.68 -23.42
N PRO A 207 18.85 -26.11 -23.70
CA PRO A 207 19.15 -26.78 -24.96
C PRO A 207 18.19 -27.96 -25.12
N VAL A 208 17.46 -27.95 -26.23
CA VAL A 208 16.67 -29.10 -26.69
C VAL A 208 17.68 -30.23 -26.90
N GLY A 209 17.62 -31.25 -26.03
CA GLY A 209 18.46 -32.42 -26.17
C GLY A 209 18.24 -32.98 -27.57
N ASP A 210 19.34 -33.13 -28.32
CA ASP A 210 19.37 -33.76 -29.61
C ASP A 210 18.88 -35.23 -29.44
N PRO A 211 17.78 -35.65 -30.08
CA PRO A 211 17.25 -37.00 -29.94
C PRO A 211 18.03 -38.07 -30.67
N ASP A 212 19.17 -37.72 -31.30
CA ASP A 212 19.98 -38.65 -32.12
C ASP A 212 21.41 -38.89 -31.57
N ARG A 213 21.52 -39.07 -30.22
CA ARG A 213 22.76 -39.65 -29.67
C ARG A 213 22.50 -40.88 -28.82
#